data_0e90f39af84f3e67de1de8d0822e40cf
#
_entry.id   0e90f39af84f3e67de1de8d0822e40cf
#
_cell.length_a   1.000
_cell.length_b   1.000
_cell.length_c   1.000
_cell.angle_alpha   90.00
_cell.angle_beta   90.00
_cell.angle_gamma   90.00
#
_symmetry.space_group_name_H-M   'P 1'
#
loop_
_entity.id
_entity.type
_entity.pdbx_description
1 polymer ?
#
loop_
_entity_poly.entity_id
_entity_poly.type
_entity_poly.pdbx_seq_one_letter_code
_entity_poly.pdbx_strand_id
1 'polypeptide(L)'
;IYYMGDPSRGENVCGVKFLKSLNRGLKWINPSAILCAEDSTDYPMVTKPVDEGGLGFDYKWDMGWMNDTLNYFRTPPDERVNHYHKLTFSMMYYYSEKYILPLSHDENVHGKATVIQKMYGDYDDKFPQARALYMYMYAHPGKKLNFMGSELAQFREWDEKREQDWDILKYPMHDGFMHFMKKLCNMYLEIPSLSRWDDAPEGFRWLDCDLSLIHISEPTRLQLI
;
A
#
# COMPACT_ATOMS: atom_id res chain seq x y z
N ILE A 1 -4.86 -13.03 15.99
CA ILE A 1 -4.11 -12.54 17.15
C ILE A 1 -5.06 -12.35 18.33
N TYR A 2 -6.18 -11.69 18.15
CA TYR A 2 -7.26 -11.61 19.13
C TYR A 2 -8.30 -12.69 18.93
N TYR A 3 -9.04 -13.06 19.99
CA TYR A 3 -10.15 -14.01 19.86
C TYR A 3 -11.21 -13.48 18.90
N MET A 4 -11.53 -14.25 17.86
CA MET A 4 -12.47 -13.90 16.78
C MET A 4 -12.11 -12.63 16.02
N GLY A 5 -10.83 -12.20 16.04
CA GLY A 5 -10.37 -10.96 15.43
C GLY A 5 -10.82 -9.68 16.15
N ASP A 6 -11.34 -9.80 17.35
CA ASP A 6 -11.91 -8.68 18.12
C ASP A 6 -11.01 -8.35 19.33
N PRO A 7 -10.34 -7.16 19.32
CA PRO A 7 -9.48 -6.75 20.43
C PRO A 7 -10.16 -6.73 21.80
N SER A 8 -11.47 -6.45 21.84
CA SER A 8 -12.22 -6.41 23.09
C SER A 8 -12.33 -7.78 23.79
N ARG A 9 -12.11 -8.85 23.04
CA ARG A 9 -12.14 -10.24 23.56
C ARG A 9 -10.79 -10.71 24.12
N GLY A 10 -9.78 -9.86 24.03
CA GLY A 10 -8.43 -10.13 24.50
C GLY A 10 -7.58 -11.00 23.57
N GLU A 11 -6.32 -11.15 23.95
CA GLU A 11 -5.33 -11.88 23.17
C GLU A 11 -5.63 -13.39 23.14
N ASN A 12 -5.59 -13.98 21.96
CA ASN A 12 -5.57 -15.42 21.77
C ASN A 12 -4.17 -15.98 22.06
N VAL A 13 -3.88 -16.20 23.32
CA VAL A 13 -2.55 -16.64 23.80
C VAL A 13 -2.06 -17.91 23.08
N CYS A 14 -2.95 -18.86 22.80
CA CYS A 14 -2.57 -20.08 22.08
C CYS A 14 -2.24 -19.78 20.63
N GLY A 15 -3.01 -18.92 19.97
CA GLY A 15 -2.74 -18.45 18.60
C GLY A 15 -1.41 -17.71 18.50
N VAL A 16 -1.14 -16.80 19.43
CA VAL A 16 0.13 -16.06 19.49
C VAL A 16 1.33 -17.00 19.69
N LYS A 17 1.24 -17.97 20.62
CA LYS A 17 2.28 -18.98 20.82
C LYS A 17 2.51 -19.83 19.58
N PHE A 18 1.43 -20.21 18.91
CA PHE A 18 1.51 -20.96 17.64
C PHE A 18 2.22 -20.16 16.56
N LEU A 19 1.85 -18.89 16.34
CA LEU A 19 2.49 -18.00 15.34
C LEU A 19 3.98 -17.82 15.62
N LYS A 20 4.37 -17.56 16.87
CA LYS A 20 5.78 -17.45 17.27
C LYS A 20 6.58 -18.72 16.97
N SER A 21 6.00 -19.89 17.28
CA SER A 21 6.65 -21.18 17.00
C SER A 21 6.73 -21.46 15.50
N LEU A 22 5.67 -21.16 14.77
CA LEU A 22 5.60 -21.34 13.32
C LEU A 22 6.65 -20.48 12.61
N ASN A 23 6.68 -19.19 12.90
CA ASN A 23 7.59 -18.25 12.26
C ASN A 23 9.06 -18.57 12.56
N ARG A 24 9.37 -18.92 13.82
CA ARG A 24 10.71 -19.41 14.17
C ARG A 24 11.09 -20.68 13.41
N GLY A 25 10.17 -21.65 13.30
CA GLY A 25 10.39 -22.90 12.57
C GLY A 25 10.56 -22.67 11.07
N LEU A 26 9.75 -21.81 10.46
CA LEU A 26 9.88 -21.47 9.04
C LEU A 26 11.21 -20.79 8.74
N LYS A 27 11.66 -19.85 9.57
CA LYS A 27 12.96 -19.20 9.42
C LYS A 27 14.14 -20.14 9.66
N TRP A 28 13.98 -21.14 10.52
CA TRP A 28 14.97 -22.19 10.71
C TRP A 28 15.12 -23.07 9.45
N ILE A 29 14.00 -23.47 8.84
CA ILE A 29 13.99 -24.31 7.64
C ILE A 29 14.45 -23.53 6.41
N ASN A 30 13.97 -22.29 6.27
CA ASN A 30 14.29 -21.40 5.14
C ASN A 30 14.54 -19.97 5.63
N PRO A 31 15.80 -19.61 5.95
CA PRO A 31 16.13 -18.25 6.43
C PRO A 31 15.81 -17.14 5.43
N SER A 32 15.73 -17.46 4.12
CA SER A 32 15.41 -16.47 3.07
C SER A 32 13.92 -16.27 2.84
N ALA A 33 13.05 -17.06 3.48
CA ALA A 33 11.60 -16.88 3.37
C ALA A 33 11.19 -15.51 3.94
N ILE A 34 10.33 -14.80 3.20
CA ILE A 34 9.72 -13.56 3.66
C ILE A 34 8.34 -13.89 4.23
N LEU A 35 8.14 -13.57 5.51
CA LEU A 35 6.90 -13.83 6.22
C LEU A 35 6.13 -12.51 6.38
N CYS A 36 4.97 -12.42 5.75
CA CYS A 36 4.12 -11.24 5.79
C CYS A 36 2.85 -11.51 6.59
N ALA A 37 2.50 -10.60 7.49
CA ALA A 37 1.25 -10.66 8.22
C ALA A 37 0.19 -9.82 7.53
N GLU A 38 -0.99 -10.41 7.29
CA GLU A 38 -2.22 -9.68 7.01
C GLU A 38 -3.00 -9.56 8.32
N ASP A 39 -2.93 -8.40 8.94
CA ASP A 39 -3.59 -8.12 10.20
C ASP A 39 -4.00 -6.65 10.27
N SER A 40 -5.29 -6.41 10.39
CA SER A 40 -5.89 -5.07 10.44
C SER A 40 -5.98 -4.48 11.85
N THR A 41 -5.48 -5.22 12.86
CA THR A 41 -5.54 -4.78 14.25
C THR A 41 -4.31 -3.97 14.65
N ASP A 42 -4.38 -3.32 15.80
CA ASP A 42 -3.30 -2.59 16.45
C ASP A 42 -2.37 -3.47 17.29
N TYR A 43 -2.43 -4.80 17.11
CA TYR A 43 -1.58 -5.72 17.87
C TYR A 43 -0.10 -5.38 17.69
N PRO A 44 0.63 -5.16 18.79
CA PRO A 44 2.00 -4.64 18.73
C PRO A 44 3.03 -5.71 18.40
N MET A 45 4.20 -5.27 17.93
CA MET A 45 5.39 -6.10 17.73
C MET A 45 5.19 -7.29 16.77
N VAL A 46 4.31 -7.13 15.77
CA VAL A 46 4.08 -8.17 14.75
C VAL A 46 5.37 -8.46 13.99
N THR A 47 6.13 -7.42 13.65
CA THR A 47 7.36 -7.53 12.84
C THR A 47 8.65 -7.55 13.66
N LYS A 48 8.54 -7.54 14.99
CA LYS A 48 9.72 -7.72 15.85
C LYS A 48 10.13 -9.19 15.93
N PRO A 49 11.43 -9.49 16.12
CA PRO A 49 11.92 -10.84 16.34
C PRO A 49 11.22 -11.54 17.51
N VAL A 50 11.07 -12.86 17.42
CA VAL A 50 10.43 -13.65 18.48
C VAL A 50 11.21 -13.54 19.80
N ASP A 51 12.54 -13.46 19.72
CA ASP A 51 13.40 -13.36 20.89
C ASP A 51 13.35 -11.98 21.58
N GLU A 52 12.84 -10.96 20.85
CA GLU A 52 12.53 -9.64 21.39
C GLU A 52 11.06 -9.52 21.86
N GLY A 53 10.32 -10.64 21.88
CA GLY A 53 8.92 -10.66 22.28
C GLY A 53 7.92 -10.52 21.14
N GLY A 54 8.36 -10.26 19.92
CA GLY A 54 7.52 -10.11 18.72
C GLY A 54 6.96 -11.41 18.17
N LEU A 55 6.18 -11.31 17.08
CA LEU A 55 5.60 -12.47 16.39
C LEU A 55 6.57 -13.08 15.37
N GLY A 56 7.60 -12.35 14.93
CA GLY A 56 8.63 -12.83 14.00
C GLY A 56 8.22 -12.79 12.53
N PHE A 57 7.27 -11.97 12.15
CA PHE A 57 7.03 -11.63 10.74
C PHE A 57 8.08 -10.64 10.25
N ASP A 58 8.39 -10.68 8.95
CA ASP A 58 9.29 -9.70 8.34
C ASP A 58 8.55 -8.38 8.04
N TYR A 59 7.28 -8.49 7.63
CA TYR A 59 6.44 -7.35 7.28
C TYR A 59 5.00 -7.55 7.74
N LYS A 60 4.28 -6.42 7.87
CA LYS A 60 2.84 -6.35 8.09
C LYS A 60 2.20 -5.53 6.97
N TRP A 61 1.04 -5.95 6.46
CA TRP A 61 0.27 -5.13 5.53
C TRP A 61 -0.33 -3.92 6.23
N ASP A 62 -0.14 -2.73 5.65
CA ASP A 62 -0.76 -1.50 6.14
C ASP A 62 -2.18 -1.35 5.58
N MET A 63 -3.12 -2.04 6.19
CA MET A 63 -4.53 -2.00 5.80
C MET A 63 -5.15 -0.62 6.07
N GLY A 64 -4.65 0.12 7.08
CA GLY A 64 -5.05 1.50 7.39
C GLY A 64 -4.71 2.44 6.24
N TRP A 65 -3.45 2.46 5.81
CA TRP A 65 -3.00 3.23 4.67
C TRP A 65 -3.81 2.92 3.41
N MET A 66 -4.03 1.63 3.13
CA MET A 66 -4.77 1.19 1.95
C MET A 66 -6.21 1.73 1.96
N ASN A 67 -6.93 1.54 3.05
CA ASN A 67 -8.31 2.00 3.18
C ASN A 67 -8.42 3.52 3.07
N ASP A 68 -7.57 4.26 3.77
CA ASP A 68 -7.58 5.71 3.79
C ASP A 68 -7.23 6.30 2.41
N THR A 69 -6.20 5.75 1.77
CA THR A 69 -5.76 6.18 0.43
C THR A 69 -6.86 5.94 -0.60
N LEU A 70 -7.44 4.75 -0.65
CA LEU A 70 -8.50 4.44 -1.60
C LEU A 70 -9.75 5.29 -1.35
N ASN A 71 -10.10 5.54 -0.10
CA ASN A 71 -11.21 6.42 0.26
C ASN A 71 -10.95 7.87 -0.17
N TYR A 72 -9.72 8.37 -0.02
CA TYR A 72 -9.35 9.70 -0.49
C TYR A 72 -9.55 9.84 -2.00
N PHE A 73 -9.09 8.88 -2.80
CA PHE A 73 -9.20 8.94 -4.25
C PHE A 73 -10.62 8.67 -4.79
N ARG A 74 -11.50 8.06 -3.99
CA ARG A 74 -12.94 7.96 -4.28
C ARG A 74 -13.70 9.26 -4.04
N THR A 75 -13.19 10.12 -3.17
CA THR A 75 -13.80 11.40 -2.82
C THR A 75 -13.74 12.35 -4.02
N PRO A 76 -14.82 13.13 -4.32
CA PRO A 76 -14.77 14.18 -5.32
C PRO A 76 -13.60 15.14 -5.10
N PRO A 77 -12.90 15.61 -6.15
CA PRO A 77 -11.70 16.44 -6.01
C PRO A 77 -11.90 17.72 -5.20
N ASP A 78 -13.05 18.36 -5.33
CA ASP A 78 -13.43 19.58 -4.61
C ASP A 78 -13.65 19.35 -3.10
N GLU A 79 -13.97 18.13 -2.70
CA GLU A 79 -14.13 17.75 -1.29
C GLU A 79 -12.82 17.29 -0.64
N ARG A 80 -11.80 16.94 -1.42
CA ARG A 80 -10.54 16.32 -0.92
C ARG A 80 -9.78 17.22 0.05
N VAL A 81 -9.93 18.52 -0.06
CA VAL A 81 -9.33 19.47 0.88
C VAL A 81 -9.73 19.19 2.33
N ASN A 82 -10.94 18.66 2.55
CA ASN A 82 -11.43 18.30 3.88
C ASN A 82 -11.00 16.88 4.33
N HIS A 83 -10.34 16.13 3.45
CA HIS A 83 -9.98 14.73 3.66
C HIS A 83 -8.48 14.44 3.52
N TYR A 84 -7.62 15.46 3.44
CA TYR A 84 -6.17 15.29 3.27
C TYR A 84 -5.53 14.47 4.40
N HIS A 85 -6.10 14.50 5.60
CA HIS A 85 -5.66 13.69 6.73
C HIS A 85 -5.62 12.19 6.41
N LYS A 86 -6.44 11.70 5.47
CA LYS A 86 -6.38 10.30 5.00
C LYS A 86 -5.07 9.94 4.33
N LEU A 87 -4.35 10.91 3.76
CA LEU A 87 -3.04 10.68 3.18
C LEU A 87 -1.90 10.82 4.22
N THR A 88 -2.13 11.56 5.30
CA THR A 88 -1.07 11.85 6.28
C THR A 88 -1.14 11.00 7.53
N PHE A 89 -2.30 10.43 7.84
CA PHE A 89 -2.56 9.73 9.11
C PHE A 89 -1.68 8.49 9.31
N SER A 90 -1.39 7.73 8.25
CA SER A 90 -0.52 6.54 8.34
C SER A 90 0.84 6.83 8.99
N MET A 91 1.39 8.03 8.77
CA MET A 91 2.67 8.43 9.33
C MET A 91 2.67 8.56 10.86
N MET A 92 1.49 8.62 11.51
CA MET A 92 1.38 8.66 12.96
C MET A 92 1.79 7.33 13.62
N TYR A 93 1.63 6.23 12.92
CA TYR A 93 1.95 4.89 13.42
C TYR A 93 2.98 4.13 12.57
N TYR A 94 3.37 4.70 11.44
CA TYR A 94 4.12 4.00 10.39
C TYR A 94 5.38 3.29 10.89
N TYR A 95 6.12 3.90 11.79
CA TYR A 95 7.37 3.32 12.31
C TYR A 95 7.19 2.36 13.50
N SER A 96 5.94 2.00 13.82
CA SER A 96 5.66 0.97 14.84
C SER A 96 5.97 -0.44 14.36
N GLU A 97 5.86 -0.67 13.06
CA GLU A 97 6.08 -1.95 12.38
C GLU A 97 6.83 -1.75 11.06
N LYS A 98 7.23 -2.85 10.42
CA LYS A 98 7.75 -2.83 9.04
C LYS A 98 6.60 -3.09 8.08
N TYR A 99 6.18 -2.05 7.38
CA TYR A 99 4.97 -2.13 6.57
C TYR A 99 5.20 -2.44 5.09
N ILE A 100 4.24 -3.16 4.51
CA ILE A 100 3.98 -3.23 3.08
C ILE A 100 2.70 -2.44 2.81
N LEU A 101 2.72 -1.57 1.80
CA LEU A 101 1.55 -0.85 1.32
C LEU A 101 0.78 -1.76 0.34
N PRO A 102 -0.37 -2.34 0.75
CA PRO A 102 -1.03 -3.35 -0.07
C PRO A 102 -2.06 -2.71 -1.01
N LEU A 103 -1.89 -2.91 -2.31
CA LEU A 103 -2.96 -2.91 -3.29
C LEU A 103 -3.06 -4.34 -3.82
N SER A 104 -3.67 -5.22 -3.03
CA SER A 104 -3.65 -6.66 -3.21
C SER A 104 -4.77 -7.16 -4.12
N HIS A 105 -4.92 -8.49 -4.21
CA HIS A 105 -6.05 -9.13 -4.89
C HIS A 105 -7.39 -8.70 -4.28
N ASP A 106 -7.45 -8.54 -2.96
CA ASP A 106 -8.68 -8.19 -2.25
C ASP A 106 -9.28 -6.85 -2.67
N GLU A 107 -8.47 -5.93 -3.19
CA GLU A 107 -8.94 -4.66 -3.75
C GLU A 107 -9.37 -4.77 -5.23
N ASN A 108 -9.27 -5.97 -5.83
CA ASN A 108 -9.52 -6.19 -7.26
C ASN A 108 -10.49 -7.34 -7.56
N VAL A 109 -11.21 -7.86 -6.55
CA VAL A 109 -12.08 -9.04 -6.68
C VAL A 109 -13.42 -8.87 -5.95
N HIS A 110 -14.34 -9.80 -6.18
CA HIS A 110 -15.59 -9.99 -5.45
C HIS A 110 -16.55 -8.80 -5.44
N GLY A 111 -16.64 -8.07 -6.56
CA GLY A 111 -17.52 -6.91 -6.67
C GLY A 111 -17.02 -5.66 -5.96
N LYS A 112 -15.76 -5.65 -5.52
CA LYS A 112 -15.13 -4.48 -4.88
C LYS A 112 -14.65 -3.44 -5.88
N ALA A 113 -14.71 -3.72 -7.18
CA ALA A 113 -14.12 -2.98 -8.30
C ALA A 113 -12.58 -3.01 -8.28
N THR A 114 -11.93 -2.68 -9.40
CA THR A 114 -10.47 -2.62 -9.49
C THR A 114 -9.93 -1.28 -8.96
N VAL A 115 -8.61 -1.17 -8.76
CA VAL A 115 -7.99 0.08 -8.29
C VAL A 115 -8.35 1.25 -9.19
N ILE A 116 -8.27 1.09 -10.52
CA ILE A 116 -8.63 2.17 -11.45
C ILE A 116 -10.12 2.54 -11.39
N GLN A 117 -11.00 1.57 -11.20
CA GLN A 117 -12.44 1.82 -11.08
C GLN A 117 -12.79 2.61 -9.81
N LYS A 118 -12.00 2.46 -8.75
CA LYS A 118 -12.19 3.19 -7.48
C LYS A 118 -11.84 4.68 -7.58
N MET A 119 -11.10 5.09 -8.61
CA MET A 119 -10.84 6.52 -8.84
C MET A 119 -12.13 7.24 -9.17
N TYR A 120 -12.27 8.48 -8.67
CA TYR A 120 -13.44 9.33 -8.92
C TYR A 120 -13.53 9.72 -10.41
N GLY A 121 -14.76 9.97 -10.89
CA GLY A 121 -15.04 10.50 -12.22
C GLY A 121 -15.16 9.45 -13.32
N ASP A 122 -15.21 9.94 -14.54
CA ASP A 122 -15.37 9.14 -15.74
C ASP A 122 -14.05 8.49 -16.20
N TYR A 123 -14.08 7.76 -17.32
CA TYR A 123 -12.94 7.02 -17.82
C TYR A 123 -11.66 7.87 -17.90
N ASP A 124 -11.75 9.04 -18.53
CA ASP A 124 -10.57 9.92 -18.72
C ASP A 124 -10.05 10.52 -17.42
N ASP A 125 -10.93 10.77 -16.44
CA ASP A 125 -10.57 11.32 -15.14
C ASP A 125 -9.83 10.33 -14.23
N LYS A 126 -10.06 9.05 -14.42
CA LYS A 126 -9.49 8.00 -13.56
C LYS A 126 -7.98 7.83 -13.71
N PHE A 127 -7.46 7.93 -14.92
CA PHE A 127 -6.03 7.68 -15.18
C PHE A 127 -5.09 8.72 -14.54
N PRO A 128 -5.37 10.04 -14.59
CA PRO A 128 -4.56 11.02 -13.83
C PRO A 128 -4.57 10.74 -12.34
N GLN A 129 -5.71 10.36 -11.78
CA GLN A 129 -5.83 10.07 -10.35
C GLN A 129 -5.12 8.77 -9.96
N ALA A 130 -5.21 7.73 -10.79
CA ALA A 130 -4.46 6.51 -10.56
C ALA A 130 -2.94 6.76 -10.61
N ARG A 131 -2.46 7.61 -11.56
CA ARG A 131 -1.05 8.04 -11.56
C ARG A 131 -0.67 8.76 -10.26
N ALA A 132 -1.51 9.66 -9.77
CA ALA A 132 -1.26 10.36 -8.52
C ALA A 132 -1.23 9.41 -7.32
N LEU A 133 -2.16 8.43 -7.25
CA LEU A 133 -2.17 7.39 -6.23
C LEU A 133 -0.87 6.58 -6.23
N TYR A 134 -0.42 6.09 -7.40
CA TYR A 134 0.80 5.31 -7.47
C TYR A 134 2.05 6.13 -7.19
N MET A 135 2.12 7.40 -7.64
CA MET A 135 3.21 8.29 -7.24
C MET A 135 3.26 8.48 -5.73
N TYR A 136 2.11 8.71 -5.08
CA TYR A 136 2.01 8.80 -3.63
C TYR A 136 2.47 7.49 -2.97
N MET A 137 1.97 6.34 -3.42
CA MET A 137 2.37 5.02 -2.90
C MET A 137 3.88 4.80 -2.97
N TYR A 138 4.51 5.14 -4.11
CA TYR A 138 5.94 4.92 -4.31
C TYR A 138 6.81 5.93 -3.57
N ALA A 139 6.30 7.12 -3.29
CA ALA A 139 6.99 8.14 -2.48
C ALA A 139 6.79 7.95 -0.97
N HIS A 140 5.73 7.25 -0.55
CA HIS A 140 5.48 6.92 0.86
C HIS A 140 6.47 5.85 1.32
N PRO A 141 6.98 5.88 2.57
CA PRO A 141 7.80 4.79 3.10
C PRO A 141 7.07 3.43 3.03
N GLY A 142 7.81 2.33 3.05
CA GLY A 142 7.29 0.97 3.03
C GLY A 142 7.45 0.24 1.72
N LYS A 143 7.38 -1.07 1.78
CA LYS A 143 7.43 -1.92 0.59
C LYS A 143 6.13 -1.84 -0.18
N LYS A 144 6.20 -2.05 -1.50
CA LYS A 144 5.06 -1.86 -2.41
C LYS A 144 4.50 -3.22 -2.82
N LEU A 145 3.20 -3.41 -2.63
CA LEU A 145 2.48 -4.57 -3.15
C LEU A 145 1.45 -4.09 -4.16
N ASN A 146 1.69 -4.37 -5.43
CA ASN A 146 0.78 -4.09 -6.53
C ASN A 146 0.33 -5.41 -7.16
N PHE A 147 -0.97 -5.66 -7.17
CA PHE A 147 -1.50 -6.90 -7.72
C PHE A 147 -1.61 -6.83 -9.24
N MET A 148 -1.40 -7.98 -9.91
CA MET A 148 -1.39 -8.13 -11.36
C MET A 148 -2.66 -7.56 -12.02
N GLY A 149 -2.48 -6.90 -13.17
CA GLY A 149 -3.55 -6.21 -13.92
C GLY A 149 -3.72 -4.75 -13.52
N SER A 150 -3.31 -4.36 -12.31
CA SER A 150 -3.37 -2.96 -11.87
C SER A 150 -2.42 -2.07 -12.65
N GLU A 151 -1.27 -2.60 -13.08
CA GLU A 151 -0.30 -1.91 -13.94
C GLU A 151 -0.82 -1.60 -15.35
N LEU A 152 -1.84 -2.34 -15.80
CA LEU A 152 -2.54 -2.11 -17.06
C LEU A 152 -3.75 -1.17 -16.90
N ALA A 153 -4.05 -0.76 -15.67
CA ALA A 153 -5.30 -0.11 -15.30
C ALA A 153 -6.54 -0.94 -15.74
N GLN A 154 -6.49 -2.25 -15.53
CA GLN A 154 -7.54 -3.17 -15.93
C GLN A 154 -8.85 -2.84 -15.22
N PHE A 155 -9.95 -2.71 -15.98
CA PHE A 155 -11.28 -2.46 -15.41
C PHE A 155 -11.98 -3.74 -14.97
N ARG A 156 -11.70 -4.86 -15.63
CA ARG A 156 -12.24 -6.15 -15.19
C ARG A 156 -11.56 -6.59 -13.90
N GLU A 157 -12.35 -7.02 -12.94
CA GLU A 157 -11.82 -7.66 -11.73
C GLU A 157 -11.01 -8.91 -12.07
N TRP A 158 -10.06 -9.22 -11.22
CA TRP A 158 -9.23 -10.41 -11.38
C TRP A 158 -10.08 -11.68 -11.30
N ASP A 159 -9.78 -12.63 -12.18
CA ASP A 159 -10.41 -13.93 -12.27
C ASP A 159 -9.33 -14.98 -12.55
N GLU A 160 -9.16 -15.93 -11.64
CA GLU A 160 -8.13 -16.97 -11.70
C GLU A 160 -8.27 -17.92 -12.91
N LYS A 161 -9.43 -17.89 -13.58
CA LYS A 161 -9.73 -18.71 -14.76
C LYS A 161 -9.46 -18.01 -16.09
N ARG A 162 -9.05 -16.76 -16.03
CA ARG A 162 -8.89 -15.91 -17.22
C ARG A 162 -7.53 -15.24 -17.23
N GLU A 163 -6.99 -15.09 -18.41
CA GLU A 163 -5.83 -14.27 -18.69
C GLU A 163 -6.09 -12.79 -18.38
N GLN A 164 -5.04 -12.02 -18.08
CA GLN A 164 -5.13 -10.57 -17.97
C GLN A 164 -5.54 -9.95 -19.31
N ASP A 165 -6.20 -8.81 -19.25
CA ASP A 165 -6.76 -8.15 -20.45
C ASP A 165 -5.66 -7.40 -21.24
N TRP A 166 -4.62 -8.11 -21.70
CA TRP A 166 -3.50 -7.54 -22.44
C TRP A 166 -3.92 -6.74 -23.69
N ASP A 167 -5.04 -7.08 -24.28
CA ASP A 167 -5.58 -6.43 -25.47
C ASP A 167 -6.04 -4.99 -25.22
N ILE A 168 -6.23 -4.57 -23.96
CA ILE A 168 -6.56 -3.18 -23.61
C ILE A 168 -5.40 -2.21 -23.90
N LEU A 169 -4.19 -2.71 -24.04
CA LEU A 169 -3.02 -1.89 -24.39
C LEU A 169 -3.12 -1.26 -25.78
N LYS A 170 -4.05 -1.69 -26.63
CA LYS A 170 -4.39 -0.99 -27.87
C LYS A 170 -5.00 0.40 -27.64
N TYR A 171 -5.50 0.68 -26.46
CA TYR A 171 -6.06 1.98 -26.09
C TYR A 171 -4.98 2.89 -25.47
N PRO A 172 -4.83 4.13 -25.99
CA PRO A 172 -3.72 5.00 -25.57
C PRO A 172 -3.63 5.29 -24.08
N MET A 173 -4.76 5.35 -23.38
CA MET A 173 -4.78 5.61 -21.93
C MET A 173 -4.17 4.46 -21.14
N HIS A 174 -4.48 3.22 -21.49
CA HIS A 174 -3.94 2.01 -20.86
C HIS A 174 -2.46 1.82 -21.20
N ASP A 175 -2.09 1.97 -22.46
CA ASP A 175 -0.70 1.90 -22.90
C ASP A 175 0.17 2.95 -22.19
N GLY A 176 -0.29 4.20 -22.19
CA GLY A 176 0.40 5.29 -21.49
C GLY A 176 0.49 5.06 -19.98
N PHE A 177 -0.52 4.43 -19.36
CA PHE A 177 -0.50 4.08 -17.95
C PHE A 177 0.50 2.97 -17.64
N MET A 178 0.56 1.92 -18.48
CA MET A 178 1.55 0.85 -18.33
C MET A 178 2.98 1.39 -18.45
N HIS A 179 3.24 2.27 -19.42
CA HIS A 179 4.55 2.92 -19.56
C HIS A 179 4.91 3.79 -18.35
N PHE A 180 3.93 4.51 -17.79
CA PHE A 180 4.10 5.26 -16.53
C PHE A 180 4.48 4.32 -15.40
N MET A 181 3.75 3.23 -15.18
CA MET A 181 4.04 2.25 -14.13
C MET A 181 5.43 1.63 -14.28
N LYS A 182 5.82 1.26 -15.51
CA LYS A 182 7.16 0.77 -15.81
C LYS A 182 8.23 1.77 -15.41
N LYS A 183 8.05 3.05 -15.75
CA LYS A 183 8.98 4.11 -15.39
C LYS A 183 9.06 4.30 -13.87
N LEU A 184 7.92 4.32 -13.20
CA LEU A 184 7.83 4.48 -11.75
C LEU A 184 8.53 3.32 -11.01
N CYS A 185 8.31 2.07 -11.44
CA CYS A 185 9.01 0.91 -10.89
C CYS A 185 10.54 1.00 -11.08
N ASN A 186 11.01 1.42 -12.27
CA ASN A 186 12.43 1.60 -12.51
C ASN A 186 13.02 2.68 -11.61
N MET A 187 12.35 3.83 -11.48
CA MET A 187 12.78 4.90 -10.56
C MET A 187 12.87 4.39 -9.10
N TYR A 188 11.93 3.59 -8.65
CA TYR A 188 11.97 3.00 -7.31
C TYR A 188 13.18 2.09 -7.10
N LEU A 189 13.58 1.33 -8.12
CA LEU A 189 14.75 0.47 -8.07
C LEU A 189 16.08 1.26 -8.18
N GLU A 190 16.09 2.33 -8.97
CA GLU A 190 17.29 3.11 -9.28
C GLU A 190 17.59 4.19 -8.23
N ILE A 191 16.56 4.71 -7.54
CA ILE A 191 16.68 5.79 -6.57
C ILE A 191 16.68 5.23 -5.14
N PRO A 192 17.86 5.10 -4.51
CA PRO A 192 17.95 4.45 -3.19
C PRO A 192 17.14 5.14 -2.08
N SER A 193 16.92 6.45 -2.18
CA SER A 193 16.12 7.19 -1.20
C SER A 193 14.65 6.77 -1.14
N LEU A 194 14.13 6.13 -2.21
CA LEU A 194 12.76 5.63 -2.25
C LEU A 194 12.56 4.27 -1.56
N SER A 195 13.65 3.58 -1.17
CA SER A 195 13.56 2.20 -0.69
C SER A 195 14.46 1.84 0.49
N ARG A 196 15.57 2.59 0.71
CA ARG A 196 16.58 2.22 1.72
C ARG A 196 16.18 2.56 3.15
N TRP A 197 15.35 3.60 3.31
CA TRP A 197 15.02 4.16 4.60
C TRP A 197 13.54 3.96 4.95
N ASP A 198 12.91 2.95 4.36
CA ASP A 198 11.49 2.66 4.55
C ASP A 198 11.12 2.42 6.02
N ASP A 199 12.04 1.88 6.81
CA ASP A 199 11.80 1.49 8.19
C ASP A 199 12.43 2.48 9.20
N ALA A 200 12.97 3.61 8.73
CA ALA A 200 13.67 4.59 9.58
C ALA A 200 13.00 5.97 9.52
N PRO A 201 12.73 6.61 10.67
CA PRO A 201 12.08 7.93 10.72
C PRO A 201 12.80 9.02 9.93
N GLU A 202 14.11 8.89 9.76
CA GLU A 202 14.93 9.83 9.00
C GLU A 202 14.68 9.76 7.49
N GLY A 203 14.06 8.66 7.02
CA GLY A 203 13.79 8.41 5.59
C GLY A 203 12.67 9.24 5.01
N PHE A 204 11.81 9.83 5.84
CA PHE A 204 10.64 10.57 5.37
C PHE A 204 10.33 11.77 6.26
N ARG A 205 9.96 12.87 5.63
CA ARG A 205 9.46 14.07 6.34
C ARG A 205 8.45 14.81 5.48
N TRP A 206 7.29 15.09 6.05
CA TRP A 206 6.38 16.06 5.49
C TRP A 206 7.02 17.45 5.53
N LEU A 207 7.00 18.16 4.41
CA LEU A 207 7.40 19.56 4.35
C LEU A 207 6.24 20.49 4.73
N ASP A 208 5.05 20.11 4.28
CA ASP A 208 3.80 20.80 4.55
C ASP A 208 2.67 19.75 4.58
N CYS A 209 1.95 19.67 5.68
CA CYS A 209 0.83 18.77 5.86
C CYS A 209 -0.51 19.45 5.57
N ASP A 210 -0.53 20.79 5.56
CA ASP A 210 -1.74 21.61 5.40
C ASP A 210 -1.82 22.22 3.99
N LEU A 211 -1.68 21.35 2.97
CA LEU A 211 -1.73 21.76 1.57
C LEU A 211 -3.07 22.47 1.27
N SER A 212 -3.06 23.79 1.28
CA SER A 212 -4.11 24.57 0.65
C SER A 212 -4.08 24.34 -0.88
N LEU A 213 -5.24 24.40 -1.53
CA LEU A 213 -5.41 24.22 -2.99
C LEU A 213 -4.46 25.07 -3.84
N ILE A 214 -3.88 26.15 -3.30
CA ILE A 214 -2.95 27.06 -3.96
C ILE A 214 -1.59 26.39 -4.23
N HIS A 215 -1.20 25.36 -3.47
CA HIS A 215 0.08 24.68 -3.61
C HIS A 215 0.06 23.48 -4.58
N ILE A 216 -1.10 23.11 -5.09
CA ILE A 216 -1.26 21.98 -6.04
C ILE A 216 -0.86 22.35 -7.46
N SER A 217 -0.72 23.67 -7.77
CA SER A 217 -0.47 24.16 -9.13
C SER A 217 1.00 24.24 -9.54
N GLU A 218 1.96 23.93 -8.66
CA GLU A 218 3.39 24.05 -8.98
C GLU A 218 4.06 22.66 -9.11
N PRO A 219 4.44 22.24 -10.33
CA PRO A 219 5.10 20.95 -10.55
C PRO A 219 6.57 20.89 -10.08
N THR A 220 7.06 21.91 -9.40
CA THR A 220 8.49 22.11 -9.10
C THR A 220 8.99 21.35 -7.87
N ARG A 221 8.19 20.57 -7.18
CA ARG A 221 8.58 19.95 -5.90
C ARG A 221 8.97 18.48 -5.95
N LEU A 222 9.19 17.93 -7.12
CA LEU A 222 9.95 16.68 -7.27
C LEU A 222 11.46 16.85 -7.03
N GLN A 223 11.91 18.01 -6.57
CA GLN A 223 13.32 18.30 -6.29
C GLN A 223 13.78 17.93 -4.88
N LEU A 224 12.96 17.27 -4.09
CA LEU A 224 13.31 16.96 -2.70
C LEU A 224 13.13 15.47 -2.41
N ILE A 225 13.64 14.67 -3.28
CA ILE A 225 13.98 13.28 -2.96
C ILE A 225 15.48 13.19 -2.79
#